data_f342877ee0aa730e8568b7b48b969fa5
#
_entry.id   f342877ee0aa730e8568b7b48b969fa5
#
_cell.length_a   1.000
_cell.length_b   1.000
_cell.length_c   1.000
_cell.angle_alpha   90.00
_cell.angle_beta   90.00
_cell.angle_gamma   90.00
#
_symmetry.space_group_name_H-M   'P 1'
#
loop_
_entity.id
_entity.type
_entity.pdbx_description
1 polymer ?
#
loop_
_entity_poly.entity_id
_entity_poly.type
_entity_poly.pdbx_seq_one_letter_code
_entity_poly.pdbx_strand_id
1 'polypeptide(L)'
;MGKQKNRMIPLAMAPRESRDVGCGDCTACCTVFTISELEKSRDVDCEFLLKNPKGRGCGCGIYNNRPPKCKNFYCAWVQNMVMHGKQAYRPDKLGLIVTVMAVPPLEGVIGMFRYGKGTLSARAKGFMREMERTSMYFFEGKMYGTPDRLAEWKRKFVEKGGQICEADMEMRNR
;
A
#
# COMPACT_ATOMS: atom_id res chain seq x y z
N MET A 1 1.33 32.84 -10.75
CA MET A 1 1.81 31.49 -10.40
C MET A 1 0.69 30.71 -9.73
N GLY A 2 0.00 29.89 -10.49
CA GLY A 2 -1.21 29.18 -10.05
C GLY A 2 -0.84 28.00 -9.16
N LYS A 3 -1.37 27.94 -7.94
CA LYS A 3 -1.31 26.78 -7.04
C LYS A 3 -2.12 25.65 -7.68
N GLN A 4 -1.43 24.65 -8.23
CA GLN A 4 -2.06 23.39 -8.64
C GLN A 4 -2.66 22.72 -7.40
N LYS A 5 -4.00 22.78 -7.28
CA LYS A 5 -4.76 22.02 -6.27
C LYS A 5 -4.58 20.53 -6.61
N ASN A 6 -3.90 19.77 -5.76
CA ASN A 6 -3.87 18.31 -5.81
C ASN A 6 -5.32 17.78 -5.74
N ARG A 7 -5.95 17.55 -6.88
CA ARG A 7 -7.20 16.79 -6.95
C ARG A 7 -6.84 15.33 -6.73
N MET A 8 -7.26 14.79 -5.59
CA MET A 8 -7.33 13.34 -5.42
C MET A 8 -8.29 12.79 -6.48
N ILE A 9 -7.76 11.94 -7.34
CA ILE A 9 -8.56 11.20 -8.32
C ILE A 9 -9.39 10.18 -7.54
N PRO A 10 -10.72 10.09 -7.77
CA PRO A 10 -11.52 9.03 -7.17
C PRO A 10 -10.91 7.66 -7.53
N LEU A 11 -10.94 6.74 -6.58
CA LEU A 11 -10.39 5.39 -6.68
C LEU A 11 -11.20 4.52 -7.67
N ALA A 12 -11.34 4.96 -8.91
CA ALA A 12 -11.72 4.09 -10.00
C ALA A 12 -10.45 3.37 -10.46
N MET A 13 -10.47 2.06 -10.46
CA MET A 13 -9.37 1.24 -10.98
C MET A 13 -9.04 1.71 -12.39
N ALA A 14 -7.89 2.39 -12.54
CA ALA A 14 -7.45 2.85 -13.85
C ALA A 14 -7.26 1.64 -14.79
N PRO A 15 -7.67 1.77 -16.07
CA PRO A 15 -7.49 0.68 -17.04
C PRO A 15 -6.04 0.26 -17.15
N ARG A 16 -5.81 -1.02 -17.42
CA ARG A 16 -4.50 -1.68 -17.42
C ARG A 16 -3.48 -1.18 -18.45
N GLU A 17 -3.82 -0.24 -19.31
CA GLU A 17 -3.05 0.07 -20.53
C GLU A 17 -1.96 1.13 -20.40
N SER A 18 -1.80 1.84 -19.26
CA SER A 18 -0.78 2.88 -19.07
C SER A 18 0.39 2.50 -18.16
N ARG A 19 0.83 1.24 -18.19
CA ARG A 19 1.70 0.64 -17.15
C ARG A 19 3.17 0.51 -17.55
N ASP A 20 3.75 1.53 -18.15
CA ASP A 20 5.19 1.54 -18.45
C ASP A 20 6.08 1.95 -17.25
N VAL A 21 5.48 2.27 -16.10
CA VAL A 21 6.26 2.46 -14.87
C VAL A 21 6.39 1.10 -14.17
N GLY A 22 7.30 0.29 -14.67
CA GLY A 22 7.65 -0.96 -14.03
C GLY A 22 8.17 -0.74 -12.60
N CYS A 23 8.06 -1.76 -11.74
CA CYS A 23 8.61 -1.73 -10.37
C CYS A 23 10.11 -1.40 -10.34
N GLY A 24 10.80 -1.47 -11.49
CA GLY A 24 12.24 -1.36 -11.55
C GLY A 24 12.89 -2.41 -10.65
N ASP A 25 13.85 -1.99 -9.86
CA ASP A 25 14.57 -2.81 -8.88
C ASP A 25 13.86 -2.88 -7.50
N CYS A 26 12.66 -2.33 -7.35
CA CYS A 26 11.89 -2.41 -6.12
C CYS A 26 11.36 -3.83 -5.87
N THR A 27 11.66 -4.37 -4.71
CA THR A 27 11.31 -5.74 -4.29
C THR A 27 10.47 -5.78 -3.02
N ALA A 28 9.96 -4.65 -2.57
CA ALA A 28 9.26 -4.52 -1.29
C ALA A 28 8.08 -5.50 -1.14
N CYS A 29 7.29 -5.73 -2.19
CA CYS A 29 6.19 -6.69 -2.16
C CYS A 29 6.69 -8.16 -2.03
N CYS A 30 7.90 -8.47 -2.53
CA CYS A 30 8.51 -9.79 -2.41
C CYS A 30 8.93 -10.12 -0.97
N THR A 31 9.06 -9.13 -0.11
CA THR A 31 9.34 -9.32 1.32
C THR A 31 8.05 -9.28 2.14
N VAL A 32 7.21 -8.25 1.95
CA VAL A 32 6.13 -7.92 2.89
C VAL A 32 4.96 -8.91 2.83
N PHE A 33 4.54 -9.36 1.64
CA PHE A 33 3.31 -10.15 1.53
C PHE A 33 3.52 -11.65 1.61
N THR A 34 2.54 -12.34 2.18
CA THR A 34 2.41 -13.80 2.11
C THR A 34 2.03 -14.24 0.69
N ILE A 35 2.73 -15.23 0.15
CA ILE A 35 2.44 -15.85 -1.15
C ILE A 35 2.26 -17.35 -0.91
N SER A 36 1.02 -17.76 -0.78
CA SER A 36 0.66 -19.15 -0.44
C SER A 36 1.17 -20.16 -1.47
N GLU A 37 1.12 -19.78 -2.75
CA GLU A 37 1.59 -20.63 -3.86
C GLU A 37 3.11 -20.91 -3.84
N LEU A 38 3.85 -20.14 -3.05
CA LEU A 38 5.30 -20.29 -2.84
C LEU A 38 5.64 -20.60 -1.39
N GLU A 39 4.64 -20.95 -0.58
CA GLU A 39 4.79 -21.17 0.88
C GLU A 39 5.53 -20.02 1.60
N LYS A 40 5.53 -18.85 0.98
CA LYS A 40 6.22 -17.67 1.49
C LYS A 40 5.42 -16.98 2.59
N SER A 41 5.98 -16.90 3.77
CA SER A 41 5.40 -16.17 4.90
C SER A 41 5.54 -14.65 4.74
N ARG A 42 4.74 -13.90 5.51
CA ARG A 42 4.82 -12.45 5.62
C ARG A 42 6.17 -12.02 6.24
N ASP A 43 6.68 -10.88 5.78
CA ASP A 43 7.91 -10.24 6.28
C ASP A 43 9.18 -11.13 6.17
N VAL A 44 9.13 -12.11 5.25
CA VAL A 44 10.24 -12.96 4.87
C VAL A 44 10.56 -12.74 3.40
N ASP A 45 11.82 -12.69 3.03
CA ASP A 45 12.22 -12.54 1.63
C ASP A 45 11.77 -13.76 0.81
N CYS A 46 11.25 -13.48 -0.39
CA CYS A 46 10.93 -14.55 -1.35
C CYS A 46 12.23 -15.26 -1.79
N GLU A 47 12.19 -16.59 -1.89
CA GLU A 47 13.34 -17.40 -2.34
C GLU A 47 13.83 -17.01 -3.75
N PHE A 48 12.92 -16.52 -4.61
CA PHE A 48 13.24 -16.04 -5.95
C PHE A 48 13.70 -14.58 -5.99
N LEU A 49 13.93 -13.95 -4.83
CA LEU A 49 14.40 -12.58 -4.76
C LEU A 49 15.88 -12.49 -5.16
N LEU A 50 16.16 -11.74 -6.22
CA LEU A 50 17.52 -11.45 -6.67
C LEU A 50 18.10 -10.28 -5.85
N LYS A 51 19.15 -10.54 -5.08
CA LYS A 51 19.77 -9.54 -4.17
C LYS A 51 20.45 -8.38 -4.91
N ASN A 52 20.88 -8.59 -6.15
CA ASN A 52 21.52 -7.56 -6.98
C ASN A 52 21.10 -7.75 -8.44
N PRO A 53 19.87 -7.37 -8.82
CA PRO A 53 19.43 -7.50 -10.21
C PRO A 53 20.30 -6.59 -11.08
N LYS A 54 21.09 -7.20 -11.99
CA LYS A 54 21.83 -6.47 -13.00
C LYS A 54 20.86 -6.02 -14.10
N GLY A 55 20.77 -4.72 -14.37
CA GLY A 55 19.99 -4.19 -15.48
C GLY A 55 18.59 -3.66 -15.10
N ARG A 56 17.78 -3.34 -16.10
CA ARG A 56 16.41 -2.82 -15.96
C ARG A 56 15.41 -3.95 -15.70
N GLY A 57 15.48 -4.62 -14.59
CA GLY A 57 14.54 -5.70 -14.26
C GLY A 57 14.00 -5.55 -12.85
N CYS A 58 12.83 -6.11 -12.56
CA CYS A 58 12.45 -6.32 -11.18
C CYS A 58 13.36 -7.40 -10.59
N GLY A 59 13.64 -7.30 -9.28
CA GLY A 59 14.48 -8.27 -8.58
C GLY A 59 13.83 -9.65 -8.39
N CYS A 60 13.03 -10.13 -9.33
CA CYS A 60 12.34 -11.42 -9.28
C CYS A 60 12.93 -12.40 -10.28
N GLY A 61 13.53 -13.50 -9.80
CA GLY A 61 14.13 -14.55 -10.64
C GLY A 61 13.12 -15.34 -11.49
N ILE A 62 11.85 -15.35 -11.11
CA ILE A 62 10.77 -16.03 -11.85
C ILE A 62 9.76 -15.05 -12.44
N TYR A 63 10.19 -13.86 -12.87
CA TYR A 63 9.28 -12.78 -13.26
C TYR A 63 8.17 -13.19 -14.22
N ASN A 64 8.48 -13.96 -15.25
CA ASN A 64 7.52 -14.45 -16.24
C ASN A 64 6.61 -15.58 -15.72
N ASN A 65 7.11 -16.34 -14.76
CA ASN A 65 6.45 -17.50 -14.16
C ASN A 65 5.89 -17.22 -12.75
N ARG A 66 5.70 -15.94 -12.42
CA ARG A 66 5.15 -15.54 -11.12
C ARG A 66 3.76 -16.16 -10.89
N PRO A 67 3.43 -16.55 -9.64
CA PRO A 67 2.08 -16.91 -9.27
C PRO A 67 1.05 -15.82 -9.62
N PRO A 68 -0.23 -16.16 -9.82
CA PRO A 68 -1.28 -15.19 -10.10
C PRO A 68 -1.34 -14.04 -9.09
N LYS A 69 -1.15 -14.34 -7.81
CA LYS A 69 -1.13 -13.35 -6.74
C LYS A 69 -0.04 -12.29 -6.95
N CYS A 70 1.15 -12.69 -7.38
CA CYS A 70 2.24 -11.77 -7.70
C CYS A 70 2.00 -11.01 -9.02
N LYS A 71 1.43 -11.68 -10.04
CA LYS A 71 1.14 -11.06 -11.34
C LYS A 71 0.07 -9.98 -11.24
N ASN A 72 -0.90 -10.19 -10.36
CA ASN A 72 -2.08 -9.32 -10.21
C ASN A 72 -1.89 -8.23 -9.14
N PHE A 73 -0.80 -8.29 -8.37
CA PHE A 73 -0.52 -7.28 -7.34
C PHE A 73 0.17 -6.06 -7.96
N TYR A 74 -0.42 -4.90 -7.69
CA TYR A 74 0.14 -3.59 -8.04
C TYR A 74 -0.02 -2.65 -6.85
N CYS A 75 1.10 -2.16 -6.32
CA CYS A 75 1.04 -1.13 -5.27
C CYS A 75 0.57 0.21 -5.84
N ALA A 76 0.07 1.08 -4.98
CA ALA A 76 -0.47 2.38 -5.37
C ALA A 76 0.57 3.29 -6.07
N TRP A 77 1.86 3.11 -5.79
CA TRP A 77 2.92 3.85 -6.46
C TRP A 77 3.03 3.45 -7.95
N VAL A 78 3.04 2.15 -8.26
CA VAL A 78 3.06 1.65 -9.66
C VAL A 78 1.77 2.02 -10.40
N GLN A 79 0.64 2.08 -9.68
CA GLN A 79 -0.65 2.48 -10.24
C GLN A 79 -0.81 4.00 -10.40
N ASN A 80 0.22 4.78 -10.10
CA ASN A 80 0.18 6.25 -10.12
C ASN A 80 -0.88 6.88 -9.19
N MET A 81 -1.32 6.15 -8.18
CA MET A 81 -2.34 6.60 -7.24
C MET A 81 -1.77 7.47 -6.12
N VAL A 82 -0.48 7.30 -5.80
CA VAL A 82 0.22 8.08 -4.78
C VAL A 82 1.54 8.61 -5.34
N MET A 83 1.75 9.92 -5.21
CA MET A 83 2.99 10.63 -5.52
C MET A 83 3.68 10.17 -6.83
N HIS A 84 2.88 10.13 -7.90
CA HIS A 84 3.31 9.68 -9.23
C HIS A 84 4.69 10.25 -9.65
N GLY A 85 5.55 9.37 -10.15
CA GLY A 85 6.87 9.74 -10.67
C GLY A 85 7.91 10.15 -9.62
N LYS A 86 7.52 10.35 -8.36
CA LYS A 86 8.45 10.71 -7.29
C LYS A 86 9.13 9.46 -6.72
N GLN A 87 10.35 9.19 -7.17
CA GLN A 87 11.15 8.04 -6.73
C GLN A 87 11.30 7.92 -5.21
N ALA A 88 11.30 9.05 -4.49
CA ALA A 88 11.39 9.07 -3.04
C ALA A 88 10.18 8.42 -2.32
N TYR A 89 9.06 8.21 -3.03
CA TYR A 89 7.84 7.57 -2.55
C TYR A 89 7.66 6.14 -3.07
N ARG A 90 8.62 5.63 -3.84
CA ARG A 90 8.69 4.21 -4.19
C ARG A 90 8.78 3.37 -2.91
N PRO A 91 8.09 2.23 -2.81
CA PRO A 91 7.99 1.48 -1.55
C PRO A 91 9.31 1.21 -0.85
N ASP A 92 10.35 0.83 -1.59
CA ASP A 92 11.68 0.54 -1.04
C ASP A 92 12.42 1.79 -0.51
N LYS A 93 12.06 2.99 -1.00
CA LYS A 93 12.64 4.27 -0.55
C LYS A 93 11.80 4.93 0.55
N LEU A 94 10.49 4.73 0.49
CA LEU A 94 9.56 5.24 1.49
C LEU A 94 9.57 4.41 2.78
N GLY A 95 9.80 3.10 2.67
CA GLY A 95 9.63 2.14 3.77
C GLY A 95 8.17 1.73 3.99
N LEU A 96 7.29 2.02 3.03
CA LEU A 96 5.87 1.67 3.07
C LEU A 96 5.40 1.19 1.71
N ILE A 97 4.64 0.10 1.69
CA ILE A 97 3.82 -0.29 0.55
C ILE A 97 2.42 0.24 0.79
N VAL A 98 1.89 1.01 -0.17
CA VAL A 98 0.50 1.49 -0.17
C VAL A 98 -0.26 0.71 -1.25
N THR A 99 -1.43 0.22 -0.91
CA THR A 99 -2.31 -0.51 -1.84
C THR A 99 -3.77 -0.32 -1.47
N VAL A 100 -4.66 -0.69 -2.38
CA VAL A 100 -6.09 -0.78 -2.10
C VAL A 100 -6.40 -2.23 -1.71
N MET A 101 -7.12 -2.39 -0.62
CA MET A 101 -7.50 -3.67 -0.06
C MET A 101 -9.02 -3.86 -0.13
N ALA A 102 -9.45 -5.09 -0.30
CA ALA A 102 -10.78 -5.50 0.10
C ALA A 102 -10.73 -5.87 1.60
N VAL A 103 -11.54 -5.20 2.39
CA VAL A 103 -11.76 -5.53 3.81
C VAL A 103 -13.24 -5.82 3.96
N PRO A 104 -13.66 -7.09 3.87
CA PRO A 104 -15.08 -7.41 3.97
C PRO A 104 -15.67 -6.84 5.28
N PRO A 105 -16.88 -6.26 5.22
CA PRO A 105 -17.77 -6.13 4.07
C PRO A 105 -17.52 -4.90 3.18
N LEU A 106 -16.42 -4.16 3.37
CA LEU A 106 -16.06 -2.98 2.60
C LEU A 106 -14.93 -3.27 1.61
N GLU A 107 -15.00 -2.65 0.44
CA GLU A 107 -13.95 -2.66 -0.57
C GLU A 107 -13.29 -1.28 -0.68
N GLY A 108 -12.10 -1.22 -1.25
CA GLY A 108 -11.43 0.03 -1.55
C GLY A 108 -10.77 0.71 -0.35
N VAL A 109 -10.49 -0.03 0.72
CA VAL A 109 -9.76 0.49 1.88
C VAL A 109 -8.27 0.64 1.52
N ILE A 110 -7.68 1.78 1.86
CA ILE A 110 -6.23 1.97 1.69
C ILE A 110 -5.52 1.16 2.76
N GLY A 111 -4.64 0.24 2.33
CA GLY A 111 -3.73 -0.48 3.19
C GLY A 111 -2.33 0.07 3.08
N MET A 112 -1.67 0.26 4.21
CA MET A 112 -0.25 0.58 4.31
C MET A 112 0.47 -0.54 5.02
N PHE A 113 1.57 -0.99 4.44
CA PHE A 113 2.36 -2.10 4.98
C PHE A 113 3.79 -1.65 5.11
N ARG A 114 4.37 -1.83 6.30
CA ARG A 114 5.77 -1.52 6.56
C ARG A 114 6.68 -2.40 5.70
N TYR A 115 7.68 -1.79 5.12
CA TYR A 115 8.80 -2.47 4.48
C TYR A 115 10.09 -2.17 5.22
N GLY A 116 10.80 -3.22 5.62
CA GLY A 116 12.01 -3.12 6.43
C GLY A 116 11.76 -3.10 7.94
N LYS A 117 12.84 -3.25 8.68
CA LYS A 117 12.86 -3.29 10.15
C LYS A 117 13.13 -1.89 10.73
N GLY A 118 12.68 -1.66 11.96
CA GLY A 118 12.97 -0.42 12.69
C GLY A 118 11.88 0.64 12.57
N THR A 119 12.22 1.89 12.91
CA THR A 119 11.27 3.01 12.91
C THR A 119 11.05 3.56 11.51
N LEU A 120 9.82 3.99 11.22
CA LEU A 120 9.50 4.67 9.98
C LEU A 120 10.29 5.97 9.84
N SER A 121 10.76 6.24 8.62
CA SER A 121 11.45 7.48 8.28
C SER A 121 10.57 8.71 8.52
N ALA A 122 11.16 9.89 8.69
CA ALA A 122 10.43 11.15 8.79
C ALA A 122 9.52 11.38 7.56
N ARG A 123 9.98 10.97 6.36
CA ARG A 123 9.20 11.04 5.12
C ARG A 123 7.98 10.13 5.17
N ALA A 124 8.15 8.88 5.61
CA ALA A 124 7.03 7.94 5.76
C ALA A 124 5.99 8.46 6.75
N LYS A 125 6.43 8.93 7.90
CA LYS A 125 5.55 9.54 8.92
C LYS A 125 4.83 10.79 8.40
N GLY A 126 5.51 11.65 7.63
CA GLY A 126 4.92 12.82 6.98
C GLY A 126 3.86 12.42 5.95
N PHE A 127 4.13 11.40 5.13
CA PHE A 127 3.18 10.86 4.18
C PHE A 127 1.94 10.28 4.87
N MET A 128 2.11 9.51 5.94
CA MET A 128 0.99 8.97 6.72
C MET A 128 0.11 10.07 7.32
N ARG A 129 0.70 11.12 7.90
CA ARG A 129 -0.07 12.27 8.41
C ARG A 129 -0.86 12.99 7.32
N GLU A 130 -0.30 13.11 6.12
CA GLU A 130 -1.03 13.69 4.98
C GLU A 130 -2.21 12.80 4.57
N MET A 131 -1.99 11.50 4.49
CA MET A 131 -3.04 10.54 4.19
C MET A 131 -4.15 10.54 5.26
N GLU A 132 -3.81 10.68 6.54
CA GLU A 132 -4.78 10.77 7.63
C GLU A 132 -5.71 11.99 7.49
N ARG A 133 -5.19 13.12 7.03
CA ARG A 133 -6.00 14.32 6.78
C ARG A 133 -6.93 14.22 5.57
N THR A 134 -6.53 13.48 4.55
CA THR A 134 -7.21 13.43 3.26
C THR A 134 -7.99 12.15 3.03
N SER A 135 -7.66 11.09 3.73
CA SER A 135 -8.22 9.74 3.54
C SER A 135 -8.27 8.97 4.86
N MET A 136 -8.66 7.71 4.77
CA MET A 136 -8.46 6.73 5.83
C MET A 136 -7.54 5.62 5.32
N TYR A 137 -6.79 5.02 6.22
CA TYR A 137 -5.95 3.88 5.89
C TYR A 137 -5.84 2.89 7.04
N PHE A 138 -5.56 1.65 6.68
CA PHE A 138 -5.24 0.58 7.61
C PHE A 138 -3.73 0.41 7.70
N PHE A 139 -3.19 0.35 8.92
CA PHE A 139 -1.76 0.13 9.17
C PHE A 139 -1.56 -0.64 10.48
N GLU A 140 -0.77 -1.71 10.44
CA GLU A 140 -0.42 -2.53 11.62
C GLU A 140 -1.62 -2.92 12.51
N GLY A 141 -2.70 -3.37 11.89
CA GLY A 141 -3.89 -3.83 12.60
C GLY A 141 -4.89 -2.74 12.97
N LYS A 142 -4.61 -1.48 12.67
CA LYS A 142 -5.44 -0.33 13.08
C LYS A 142 -5.89 0.53 11.92
N MET A 143 -7.07 1.16 12.07
CA MET A 143 -7.57 2.18 11.15
C MET A 143 -7.16 3.57 11.62
N TYR A 144 -6.73 4.41 10.68
CA TYR A 144 -6.31 5.79 10.88
C TYR A 144 -7.11 6.72 9.98
N GLY A 145 -7.46 7.91 10.46
CA GLY A 145 -8.19 8.93 9.75
C GLY A 145 -8.66 10.03 10.67
N THR A 146 -9.38 11.03 10.13
CA THR A 146 -10.02 12.04 10.98
C THR A 146 -11.18 11.41 11.77
N PRO A 147 -11.54 11.95 12.97
CA PRO A 147 -12.62 11.40 13.79
C PRO A 147 -13.93 11.20 13.02
N ASP A 148 -14.34 12.17 12.20
CA ASP A 148 -15.58 12.12 11.41
C ASP A 148 -15.56 10.97 10.38
N ARG A 149 -14.42 10.80 9.70
CA ARG A 149 -14.25 9.72 8.71
C ARG A 149 -14.23 8.34 9.35
N LEU A 150 -13.57 8.22 10.50
CA LEU A 150 -13.55 6.97 11.27
C LEU A 150 -14.95 6.62 11.78
N ALA A 151 -15.72 7.61 12.27
CA ALA A 151 -17.10 7.41 12.70
C ALA A 151 -18.00 6.97 11.54
N GLU A 152 -17.91 7.64 10.38
CA GLU A 152 -18.65 7.27 9.17
C GLU A 152 -18.27 5.86 8.68
N TRP A 153 -16.98 5.54 8.65
CA TRP A 153 -16.50 4.22 8.26
C TRP A 153 -17.04 3.15 9.21
N LYS A 154 -16.95 3.37 10.54
CA LYS A 154 -17.48 2.48 11.57
C LYS A 154 -18.96 2.19 11.35
N ARG A 155 -19.77 3.22 11.15
CA ARG A 155 -21.20 3.08 10.87
C ARG A 155 -21.44 2.19 9.65
N LYS A 156 -20.82 2.51 8.50
CA LYS A 156 -20.96 1.73 7.26
C LYS A 156 -20.48 0.29 7.39
N PHE A 157 -19.42 0.07 8.16
CA PHE A 157 -18.87 -1.26 8.39
C PHE A 157 -19.84 -2.13 9.18
N VAL A 158 -20.40 -1.59 10.26
CA VAL A 158 -21.39 -2.28 11.09
C VAL A 158 -22.72 -2.52 10.34
N GLU A 159 -23.21 -1.51 9.59
CA GLU A 159 -24.41 -1.64 8.75
C GLU A 159 -24.30 -2.79 7.72
N LYS A 160 -23.11 -3.09 7.27
CA LYS A 160 -22.82 -4.21 6.35
C LYS A 160 -22.49 -5.53 7.07
N GLY A 161 -22.69 -5.61 8.37
CA GLY A 161 -22.49 -6.81 9.17
C GLY A 161 -21.06 -7.03 9.67
N GLY A 162 -20.20 -6.01 9.59
CA GLY A 162 -18.85 -6.06 10.17
C GLY A 162 -18.87 -5.93 11.69
N GLN A 163 -17.95 -6.60 12.37
CA GLN A 163 -17.72 -6.47 13.81
C GLN A 163 -16.43 -5.69 14.05
N ILE A 164 -16.46 -4.71 14.94
CA ILE A 164 -15.31 -3.87 15.28
C ILE A 164 -14.90 -4.13 16.71
N CYS A 165 -13.64 -4.46 16.93
CA CYS A 165 -13.01 -4.37 18.23
C CYS A 165 -12.52 -2.93 18.45
N GLU A 166 -12.84 -2.32 19.60
CA GLU A 166 -12.43 -0.93 19.89
C GLU A 166 -10.89 -0.74 19.92
N ALA A 167 -10.17 -1.82 20.24
CA ALA A 167 -8.70 -1.82 20.18
C ALA A 167 -8.11 -1.62 18.77
N ASP A 168 -8.91 -1.85 17.71
CA ASP A 168 -8.47 -1.73 16.31
C ASP A 168 -8.54 -0.29 15.77
N MET A 169 -9.01 0.65 16.58
CA MET A 169 -9.16 2.04 16.18
C MET A 169 -8.27 2.95 17.03
N GLU A 170 -7.24 3.52 16.44
CA GLU A 170 -6.44 4.55 17.09
C GLU A 170 -6.85 5.93 16.61
N MET A 171 -7.55 6.68 17.49
CA MET A 171 -7.74 8.11 17.31
C MET A 171 -6.51 8.81 17.90
N ARG A 172 -5.66 9.39 17.06
CA ARG A 172 -4.62 10.29 17.55
C ARG A 172 -5.27 11.61 17.94
N ASN A 173 -5.55 11.78 19.21
CA ASN A 173 -5.81 13.09 19.76
C ASN A 173 -4.56 13.95 19.53
N ARG A 174 -4.72 15.06 18.85
CA ARG A 174 -3.69 16.10 18.70
C ARG A 174 -3.55 16.89 20.00
#